data_edca65ba35697cec0a860fd4b3be5435
#
_entry.id   edca65ba35697cec0a860fd4b3be5435
#
_cell.length_a   1.000
_cell.length_b   1.000
_cell.length_c   1.000
_cell.angle_alpha   90.00
_cell.angle_beta   90.00
_cell.angle_gamma   90.00
#
_symmetry.space_group_name_H-M   'P 1'
#
loop_
_entity.id
_entity.type
_entity.pdbx_description
1 polymer ?
#
loop_
_entity_poly.entity_id
_entity_poly.type
_entity_poly.pdbx_seq_one_letter_code
_entity_poly.pdbx_strand_id
1 'polypeptide(L)'
;MASLLTRTPGLVLVAVLALFSSNCGSSVEAVAALEPVDVVTGWFDDGIVEGQKNKLVPSVTLKLRNKSGEPLKSIQINAIFKRVGEQEMWGEYFGWAIPRKPGLAAGAETQPMVMRSALGYTGTQPRMQMLQNTEFIDAKVEIFLKQGSKVWAKLAEYPIQRQLLTK
;
A
#
# COMPACT_ATOMS: atom_id res chain seq x y z
N MET A 1 71.11 15.21 50.84
CA MET A 1 70.85 14.11 49.89
C MET A 1 69.30 14.21 49.53
N ALA A 2 69.04 14.77 48.39
CA ALA A 2 67.67 15.06 47.91
C ALA A 2 67.24 14.01 46.85
N SER A 3 66.17 13.35 47.07
CA SER A 3 65.56 12.42 46.12
C SER A 3 64.44 13.11 45.37
N LEU A 4 64.56 13.26 44.05
CA LEU A 4 63.58 13.80 43.15
C LEU A 4 62.58 12.70 42.79
N LEU A 5 61.30 12.89 43.14
CA LEU A 5 60.19 12.10 42.61
C LEU A 5 59.61 12.75 41.34
N THR A 6 59.82 12.11 40.20
CA THR A 6 59.20 12.47 38.94
C THR A 6 57.77 11.93 38.86
N ARG A 7 56.79 12.83 38.80
CA ARG A 7 55.37 12.52 38.50
C ARG A 7 55.15 12.53 37.02
N THR A 8 54.75 11.38 36.43
CA THR A 8 54.25 11.26 35.08
C THR A 8 52.75 11.56 35.04
N PRO A 9 52.23 12.43 34.13
CA PRO A 9 50.81 12.61 33.98
C PRO A 9 50.26 11.50 33.06
N GLY A 10 49.32 10.72 33.58
CA GLY A 10 48.56 9.73 32.85
C GLY A 10 47.58 10.40 31.87
N LEU A 11 47.75 10.10 30.61
CA LEU A 11 46.87 10.53 29.53
C LEU A 11 45.62 9.64 29.55
N VAL A 12 44.46 10.18 30.00
CA VAL A 12 43.17 9.51 29.95
C VAL A 12 42.59 9.71 28.55
N LEU A 13 42.65 8.66 27.72
CA LEU A 13 42.05 8.62 26.40
C LEU A 13 40.54 8.27 26.56
N VAL A 14 39.67 9.26 26.50
CA VAL A 14 38.21 9.07 26.49
C VAL A 14 37.80 8.68 25.07
N ALA A 15 37.58 7.38 24.83
CA ALA A 15 37.01 6.88 23.57
C ALA A 15 35.49 7.15 23.59
N VAL A 16 35.05 8.16 22.85
CA VAL A 16 33.62 8.41 22.56
C VAL A 16 33.16 7.38 21.53
N LEU A 17 32.49 6.32 21.98
CA LEU A 17 31.81 5.36 21.12
C LEU A 17 30.53 6.02 20.59
N ALA A 18 30.57 6.56 19.38
CA ALA A 18 29.38 7.01 18.66
C ALA A 18 28.56 5.78 18.24
N LEU A 19 27.49 5.48 18.98
CA LEU A 19 26.50 4.49 18.60
C LEU A 19 25.72 5.01 17.39
N PHE A 20 26.13 4.61 16.19
CA PHE A 20 25.30 4.74 14.99
C PHE A 20 24.15 3.74 15.12
N SER A 21 23.03 4.18 15.66
CA SER A 21 21.76 3.46 15.58
C SER A 21 21.36 3.43 14.10
N SER A 22 21.72 2.36 13.39
CA SER A 22 21.17 2.04 12.09
C SER A 22 19.67 1.81 12.28
N ASN A 23 18.88 2.87 12.02
CA ASN A 23 17.42 2.78 12.06
C ASN A 23 16.97 1.90 10.89
N CYS A 24 16.89 0.59 11.13
CA CYS A 24 16.38 -0.39 10.19
C CYS A 24 14.87 -0.22 10.16
N GLY A 25 14.41 0.84 9.44
CA GLY A 25 13.02 1.24 9.37
C GLY A 25 12.11 0.06 9.02
N SER A 26 11.06 -0.17 9.78
CA SER A 26 10.07 -1.24 9.58
C SER A 26 9.06 -0.85 8.48
N SER A 27 8.38 -1.83 7.84
CA SER A 27 7.27 -1.56 6.90
C SER A 27 6.11 -0.81 7.57
N VAL A 28 6.04 -0.86 8.89
CA VAL A 28 5.14 -0.04 9.72
C VAL A 28 5.38 1.45 9.49
N GLU A 29 6.62 1.87 9.22
CA GLU A 29 6.93 3.28 8.92
C GLU A 29 6.32 3.74 7.59
N ALA A 30 6.31 2.91 6.55
CA ALA A 30 5.66 3.26 5.28
C ALA A 30 4.16 3.48 5.45
N VAL A 31 3.48 2.63 6.23
CA VAL A 31 2.05 2.77 6.55
C VAL A 31 1.80 4.00 7.42
N ALA A 32 2.69 4.30 8.37
CA ALA A 32 2.56 5.50 9.20
C ALA A 32 2.84 6.80 8.41
N ALA A 33 3.71 6.73 7.39
CA ALA A 33 4.13 7.86 6.58
C ALA A 33 3.18 8.19 5.41
N LEU A 34 2.31 7.25 5.01
CA LEU A 34 1.43 7.41 3.86
C LEU A 34 -0.04 7.42 4.27
N GLU A 35 -0.81 8.25 3.59
CA GLU A 35 -2.25 8.39 3.77
C GLU A 35 -2.96 8.17 2.44
N PRO A 36 -3.97 7.27 2.36
CA PRO A 36 -4.82 7.16 1.18
C PRO A 36 -5.71 8.39 1.05
N VAL A 37 -5.73 9.00 -0.13
CA VAL A 37 -6.59 10.13 -0.47
C VAL A 37 -7.30 9.88 -1.79
N ASP A 38 -8.42 10.58 -2.04
CA ASP A 38 -9.24 10.46 -3.24
C ASP A 38 -9.66 9.01 -3.54
N VAL A 39 -10.09 8.30 -2.50
CA VAL A 39 -10.45 6.87 -2.60
C VAL A 39 -11.81 6.73 -3.27
N VAL A 40 -11.84 6.00 -4.38
CA VAL A 40 -13.06 5.63 -5.10
C VAL A 40 -13.08 4.12 -5.27
N THR A 41 -14.17 3.46 -4.87
CA THR A 41 -14.37 2.02 -5.06
C THR A 41 -15.61 1.77 -5.92
N GLY A 42 -15.63 0.65 -6.62
CA GLY A 42 -16.79 0.28 -7.44
C GLY A 42 -16.48 -0.92 -8.32
N TRP A 43 -17.36 -1.17 -9.26
CA TRP A 43 -17.27 -2.29 -10.18
C TRP A 43 -16.93 -1.76 -11.57
N PHE A 44 -15.81 -2.23 -12.09
CA PHE A 44 -15.34 -1.84 -13.42
C PHE A 44 -15.88 -2.81 -14.47
N ASP A 45 -16.34 -2.24 -15.59
CA ASP A 45 -16.77 -3.00 -16.75
C ASP A 45 -15.55 -3.55 -17.49
N ASP A 46 -15.27 -4.83 -17.30
CA ASP A 46 -14.16 -5.56 -17.94
C ASP A 46 -14.54 -6.11 -19.35
N GLY A 47 -15.69 -5.66 -19.88
CA GLY A 47 -16.15 -5.99 -21.21
C GLY A 47 -17.04 -7.22 -21.29
N ILE A 48 -17.04 -7.83 -22.48
CA ILE A 48 -17.80 -9.04 -22.78
C ILE A 48 -16.80 -10.22 -22.86
N VAL A 49 -17.10 -11.28 -22.13
CA VAL A 49 -16.33 -12.51 -22.12
C VAL A 49 -17.05 -13.64 -22.83
N GLU A 50 -16.45 -14.84 -22.84
CA GLU A 50 -16.99 -16.03 -23.48
C GLU A 50 -18.48 -16.25 -23.16
N GLY A 51 -19.27 -16.64 -24.15
CA GLY A 51 -20.71 -16.83 -24.01
C GLY A 51 -21.51 -15.53 -23.96
N GLN A 52 -20.99 -14.42 -24.50
CA GLN A 52 -21.65 -13.10 -24.57
C GLN A 52 -22.04 -12.57 -23.18
N LYS A 53 -21.26 -12.89 -22.14
CA LYS A 53 -21.49 -12.44 -20.78
C LYS A 53 -20.76 -11.14 -20.48
N ASN A 54 -21.46 -10.20 -19.85
CA ASN A 54 -20.82 -9.03 -19.25
C ASN A 54 -19.95 -9.46 -18.06
N LYS A 55 -18.78 -8.85 -17.91
CA LYS A 55 -17.88 -9.09 -16.78
C LYS A 55 -17.69 -7.81 -15.97
N LEU A 56 -17.95 -7.90 -14.66
CA LEU A 56 -17.71 -6.83 -13.69
C LEU A 56 -16.65 -7.26 -12.69
N VAL A 57 -15.61 -6.46 -12.53
CA VAL A 57 -14.53 -6.72 -11.58
C VAL A 57 -14.48 -5.66 -10.49
N PRO A 58 -14.22 -6.02 -9.23
CA PRO A 58 -14.07 -5.04 -8.18
C PRO A 58 -12.81 -4.21 -8.41
N SER A 59 -12.93 -2.92 -8.14
CA SER A 59 -11.88 -1.93 -8.40
C SER A 59 -11.80 -0.91 -7.28
N VAL A 60 -10.59 -0.43 -7.02
CA VAL A 60 -10.31 0.72 -6.18
C VAL A 60 -9.34 1.65 -6.90
N THR A 61 -9.64 2.95 -6.84
CA THR A 61 -8.71 4.01 -7.27
C THR A 61 -8.39 4.85 -6.06
N LEU A 62 -7.12 5.14 -5.84
CA LEU A 62 -6.66 6.03 -4.79
C LEU A 62 -5.34 6.71 -5.16
N LYS A 63 -5.01 7.78 -4.44
CA LYS A 63 -3.67 8.34 -4.36
C LYS A 63 -3.09 8.09 -2.97
N LEU A 64 -1.78 8.15 -2.85
CA LEU A 64 -1.08 8.16 -1.56
C LEU A 64 -0.44 9.53 -1.35
N ARG A 65 -0.73 10.16 -0.22
CA ARG A 65 -0.07 11.38 0.24
C ARG A 65 1.04 11.03 1.20
N ASN A 66 2.23 11.56 0.95
CA ASN A 66 3.35 11.45 1.91
C ASN A 66 3.18 12.51 3.00
N LYS A 67 2.75 12.09 4.19
CA LYS A 67 2.61 12.97 5.36
C LYS A 67 3.87 13.02 6.24
N SER A 68 4.95 12.32 5.86
CA SER A 68 6.23 12.42 6.54
C SER A 68 7.03 13.66 6.11
N GLY A 69 8.01 14.05 6.91
CA GLY A 69 8.94 15.14 6.59
C GLY A 69 10.03 14.77 5.58
N GLU A 70 10.08 13.53 5.09
CA GLU A 70 11.15 13.02 4.24
C GLU A 70 10.63 12.41 2.94
N PRO A 71 11.43 12.41 1.86
CA PRO A 71 11.06 11.73 0.62
C PRO A 71 10.97 10.21 0.80
N LEU A 72 9.91 9.61 0.26
CA LEU A 72 9.70 8.15 0.25
C LEU A 72 10.05 7.55 -1.11
N LYS A 73 10.53 6.30 -1.10
CA LYS A 73 10.89 5.57 -2.32
C LYS A 73 10.80 4.06 -2.14
N SER A 74 10.71 3.34 -3.26
CA SER A 74 10.68 1.87 -3.30
C SER A 74 9.56 1.26 -2.47
N ILE A 75 8.32 1.77 -2.66
CA ILE A 75 7.14 1.26 -1.97
C ILE A 75 6.26 0.51 -2.97
N GLN A 76 6.02 -0.75 -2.68
CA GLN A 76 5.09 -1.63 -3.37
C GLN A 76 3.72 -1.56 -2.72
N ILE A 77 2.68 -1.77 -3.53
CA ILE A 77 1.29 -1.83 -3.10
C ILE A 77 0.69 -3.15 -3.53
N ASN A 78 -0.11 -3.76 -2.66
CA ASN A 78 -0.94 -4.91 -2.96
C ASN A 78 -2.37 -4.61 -2.52
N ALA A 79 -3.33 -4.77 -3.43
CA ALA A 79 -4.76 -4.68 -3.15
C ALA A 79 -5.36 -6.09 -3.23
N ILE A 80 -5.81 -6.62 -2.09
CA ILE A 80 -6.42 -7.95 -1.98
C ILE A 80 -7.93 -7.78 -1.93
N PHE A 81 -8.62 -8.32 -2.93
CA PHE A 81 -10.07 -8.32 -3.01
C PHE A 81 -10.65 -9.60 -2.40
N LYS A 82 -11.69 -9.44 -1.58
CA LYS A 82 -12.41 -10.55 -0.92
C LYS A 82 -13.90 -10.34 -1.05
N ARG A 83 -14.67 -11.41 -1.12
CA ARG A 83 -16.12 -11.33 -0.97
C ARG A 83 -16.49 -11.13 0.50
N VAL A 84 -17.50 -10.34 0.77
CA VAL A 84 -17.95 -10.10 2.14
C VAL A 84 -18.44 -11.41 2.75
N GLY A 85 -17.99 -11.71 3.97
CA GLY A 85 -18.25 -12.98 4.65
C GLY A 85 -17.25 -14.09 4.36
N GLU A 86 -16.34 -13.90 3.37
CA GLU A 86 -15.30 -14.88 3.05
C GLU A 86 -13.92 -14.42 3.50
N GLN A 87 -13.07 -15.34 3.95
CA GLN A 87 -11.69 -15.05 4.33
C GLN A 87 -10.72 -15.24 3.16
N GLU A 88 -11.11 -16.04 2.19
CA GLU A 88 -10.28 -16.36 1.04
C GLU A 88 -10.10 -15.13 0.13
N MET A 89 -8.90 -15.00 -0.41
CA MET A 89 -8.61 -14.02 -1.45
C MET A 89 -9.36 -14.39 -2.73
N TRP A 90 -10.20 -13.48 -3.20
CA TRP A 90 -10.90 -13.66 -4.48
C TRP A 90 -10.07 -13.17 -5.66
N GLY A 91 -9.27 -12.11 -5.46
CA GLY A 91 -8.36 -11.60 -6.46
C GLY A 91 -7.40 -10.59 -5.89
N GLU A 92 -6.40 -10.21 -6.66
CA GLU A 92 -5.40 -9.24 -6.23
C GLU A 92 -4.94 -8.33 -7.36
N TYR A 93 -4.38 -7.20 -6.97
CA TYR A 93 -3.55 -6.33 -7.79
C TYR A 93 -2.23 -6.10 -7.06
N PHE A 94 -1.13 -6.22 -7.80
CA PHE A 94 0.21 -5.96 -7.29
C PHE A 94 0.93 -4.95 -8.18
N GLY A 95 1.62 -3.96 -7.56
CA GLY A 95 2.34 -2.94 -8.29
C GLY A 95 3.28 -2.09 -7.45
N TRP A 96 3.84 -1.08 -8.07
CA TRP A 96 4.65 -0.06 -7.41
C TRP A 96 3.79 1.17 -7.13
N ALA A 97 3.63 1.52 -5.85
CA ALA A 97 2.99 2.77 -5.46
C ALA A 97 3.96 3.95 -5.59
N ILE A 98 5.21 3.76 -5.16
CA ILE A 98 6.26 4.77 -5.25
C ILE A 98 7.51 4.10 -5.82
N PRO A 99 7.96 4.50 -7.01
CA PRO A 99 9.17 3.94 -7.61
C PRO A 99 10.43 4.36 -6.84
N ARG A 100 11.54 3.70 -7.14
CA ARG A 100 12.84 4.05 -6.54
C ARG A 100 13.29 5.46 -6.94
N LYS A 101 13.03 5.84 -8.19
CA LYS A 101 13.33 7.17 -8.75
C LYS A 101 12.14 7.60 -9.61
N PRO A 102 11.65 8.83 -9.45
CA PRO A 102 12.17 9.90 -8.57
C PRO A 102 11.84 9.72 -7.09
N GLY A 103 10.92 8.81 -6.70
CA GLY A 103 10.35 8.74 -5.36
C GLY A 103 9.16 9.69 -5.19
N LEU A 104 8.72 9.91 -3.94
CA LEU A 104 7.63 10.82 -3.59
C LEU A 104 8.14 11.81 -2.53
N ALA A 105 8.18 13.08 -2.85
CA ALA A 105 8.63 14.13 -1.94
C ALA A 105 7.75 14.24 -0.69
N ALA A 106 8.26 14.85 0.36
CA ALA A 106 7.48 15.19 1.56
C ALA A 106 6.27 16.06 1.18
N GLY A 107 5.08 15.75 1.71
CA GLY A 107 3.82 16.45 1.42
C GLY A 107 3.21 16.20 0.04
N ALA A 108 3.91 15.50 -0.87
CA ALA A 108 3.43 15.24 -2.22
C ALA A 108 2.45 14.06 -2.27
N GLU A 109 1.67 14.00 -3.36
CA GLU A 109 0.76 12.91 -3.68
C GLU A 109 1.25 12.11 -4.90
N THR A 110 0.93 10.83 -4.93
CA THR A 110 1.11 10.02 -6.15
C THR A 110 0.09 10.41 -7.22
N GLN A 111 0.32 9.97 -8.46
CA GLN A 111 -0.76 9.92 -9.43
C GLN A 111 -1.84 8.93 -8.97
N PRO A 112 -3.10 9.07 -9.45
CA PRO A 112 -4.14 8.10 -9.17
C PRO A 112 -3.72 6.70 -9.61
N MET A 113 -3.87 5.72 -8.73
CA MET A 113 -3.58 4.32 -8.98
C MET A 113 -4.90 3.56 -9.10
N VAL A 114 -5.15 2.99 -10.26
CA VAL A 114 -6.33 2.15 -10.50
C VAL A 114 -5.92 0.69 -10.30
N MET A 115 -6.51 0.05 -9.31
CA MET A 115 -6.25 -1.34 -8.95
C MET A 115 -7.52 -2.16 -9.15
N ARG A 116 -7.44 -3.23 -9.93
CA ARG A 116 -8.57 -4.08 -10.30
C ARG A 116 -8.25 -5.53 -10.03
N SER A 117 -9.25 -6.28 -9.60
CA SER A 117 -9.14 -7.73 -9.56
C SER A 117 -9.16 -8.30 -10.99
N ALA A 118 -8.42 -9.39 -11.22
CA ALA A 118 -8.55 -10.18 -12.44
C ALA A 118 -9.84 -11.01 -12.46
N LEU A 119 -10.40 -11.33 -11.29
CA LEU A 119 -11.63 -12.08 -11.12
C LEU A 119 -12.80 -11.15 -10.79
N GLY A 120 -14.00 -11.58 -11.21
CA GLY A 120 -15.22 -10.81 -11.03
C GLY A 120 -16.46 -11.63 -11.32
N TYR A 121 -17.60 -10.96 -11.38
CA TYR A 121 -18.88 -11.56 -11.73
C TYR A 121 -19.12 -11.50 -13.23
N THR A 122 -19.69 -12.57 -13.77
CA THR A 122 -20.13 -12.64 -15.16
C THR A 122 -21.63 -12.91 -15.20
N GLY A 123 -22.32 -12.28 -16.15
CA GLY A 123 -23.77 -12.45 -16.33
C GLY A 123 -24.25 -11.99 -17.70
N THR A 124 -25.38 -12.51 -18.13
CA THR A 124 -26.04 -12.10 -19.39
C THR A 124 -26.90 -10.84 -19.22
N GLN A 125 -27.21 -10.47 -17.98
CA GLN A 125 -28.00 -9.27 -17.68
C GLN A 125 -27.20 -8.00 -17.99
N PRO A 126 -27.87 -6.87 -18.24
CA PRO A 126 -27.24 -5.56 -18.28
C PRO A 126 -26.45 -5.28 -16.99
N ARG A 127 -25.31 -4.62 -17.09
CA ARG A 127 -24.33 -4.40 -15.99
C ARG A 127 -24.96 -3.82 -14.72
N MET A 128 -25.83 -2.82 -14.88
CA MET A 128 -26.52 -2.22 -13.74
C MET A 128 -27.47 -3.20 -13.04
N GLN A 129 -28.14 -4.08 -13.81
CA GLN A 129 -29.00 -5.12 -13.23
C GLN A 129 -28.21 -6.19 -12.48
N MET A 130 -26.98 -6.50 -12.95
CA MET A 130 -26.10 -7.40 -12.21
C MET A 130 -25.80 -6.84 -10.81
N LEU A 131 -25.50 -5.54 -10.68
CA LEU A 131 -25.22 -4.91 -9.39
C LEU A 131 -26.44 -4.81 -8.46
N GLN A 132 -27.66 -4.85 -9.02
CA GLN A 132 -28.92 -4.81 -8.28
C GLN A 132 -29.44 -6.20 -7.89
N ASN A 133 -28.81 -7.26 -8.39
CA ASN A 133 -29.22 -8.63 -8.11
C ASN A 133 -29.07 -8.94 -6.62
N THR A 134 -30.08 -9.60 -6.03
CA THR A 134 -30.07 -10.01 -4.61
C THR A 134 -29.01 -11.05 -4.30
N GLU A 135 -28.66 -11.90 -5.27
CA GLU A 135 -27.61 -12.92 -5.16
C GLU A 135 -26.20 -12.35 -5.36
N PHE A 136 -26.08 -11.04 -5.62
CA PHE A 136 -24.80 -10.39 -5.79
C PHE A 136 -24.11 -10.22 -4.42
N ILE A 137 -23.01 -10.93 -4.21
CA ILE A 137 -22.23 -10.85 -2.98
C ILE A 137 -21.30 -9.62 -3.07
N ASP A 138 -21.40 -8.76 -2.08
CA ASP A 138 -20.53 -7.57 -1.98
C ASP A 138 -19.08 -7.98 -1.78
N ALA A 139 -18.18 -7.10 -2.19
CA ALA A 139 -16.75 -7.26 -2.03
C ALA A 139 -16.15 -6.16 -1.15
N LYS A 140 -14.97 -6.43 -0.65
CA LYS A 140 -14.09 -5.47 0.03
C LYS A 140 -12.68 -5.58 -0.53
N VAL A 141 -11.89 -4.53 -0.33
CA VAL A 141 -10.48 -4.51 -0.69
C VAL A 141 -9.63 -4.16 0.53
N GLU A 142 -8.59 -4.93 0.76
CA GLU A 142 -7.55 -4.67 1.76
C GLU A 142 -6.30 -4.17 1.03
N ILE A 143 -5.79 -3.00 1.44
CA ILE A 143 -4.60 -2.38 0.85
C ILE A 143 -3.41 -2.63 1.76
N PHE A 144 -2.35 -3.17 1.19
CA PHE A 144 -1.09 -3.41 1.88
C PHE A 144 0.05 -2.66 1.21
N LEU A 145 1.01 -2.22 2.01
CA LEU A 145 2.25 -1.59 1.54
C LEU A 145 3.47 -2.40 2.01
N LYS A 146 4.52 -2.32 1.18
CA LYS A 146 5.82 -2.91 1.49
C LYS A 146 6.92 -1.99 1.01
N GLN A 147 7.87 -1.66 1.87
CA GLN A 147 9.03 -0.84 1.52
C GLN A 147 10.28 -1.69 1.37
N GLY A 148 10.84 -1.74 0.18
CA GLY A 148 12.06 -2.52 -0.10
C GLY A 148 11.88 -4.02 0.21
N SER A 149 12.76 -4.59 1.02
CA SER A 149 12.75 -6.00 1.43
C SER A 149 11.94 -6.30 2.70
N LYS A 150 11.24 -5.29 3.26
CA LYS A 150 10.46 -5.43 4.49
C LYS A 150 9.19 -6.27 4.30
N VAL A 151 8.48 -6.56 5.37
CA VAL A 151 7.21 -7.31 5.33
C VAL A 151 6.04 -6.44 4.89
N TRP A 152 4.99 -7.05 4.37
CA TRP A 152 3.74 -6.38 4.05
C TRP A 152 3.02 -5.91 5.31
N ALA A 153 2.53 -4.67 5.29
CA ALA A 153 1.71 -4.11 6.36
C ALA A 153 0.41 -3.54 5.79
N LYS A 154 -0.70 -3.81 6.46
CA LYS A 154 -2.03 -3.32 6.05
C LYS A 154 -2.12 -1.82 6.28
N LEU A 155 -2.47 -1.09 5.22
CA LEU A 155 -2.70 0.36 5.23
C LEU A 155 -4.16 0.69 5.52
N ALA A 156 -5.08 0.05 4.80
CA ALA A 156 -6.51 0.36 4.85
C ALA A 156 -7.37 -0.80 4.34
N GLU A 157 -8.67 -0.68 4.59
CA GLU A 157 -9.71 -1.58 4.04
C GLU A 157 -10.90 -0.74 3.62
N TYR A 158 -11.51 -1.09 2.47
CA TYR A 158 -12.68 -0.38 1.94
C TYR A 158 -13.71 -1.37 1.40
N PRO A 159 -15.01 -1.12 1.62
CA PRO A 159 -16.06 -1.82 0.90
C PRO A 159 -16.05 -1.39 -0.57
N ILE A 160 -16.34 -2.32 -1.47
CA ILE A 160 -16.57 -2.01 -2.89
C ILE A 160 -18.02 -1.58 -3.07
N GLN A 161 -18.22 -0.31 -3.42
CA GLN A 161 -19.56 0.25 -3.60
C GLN A 161 -20.24 -0.39 -4.82
N ARG A 162 -21.59 -0.61 -4.73
CA ARG A 162 -22.38 -1.12 -5.87
C ARG A 162 -22.63 -0.03 -6.90
N GLN A 163 -21.56 0.51 -7.46
CA GLN A 163 -21.58 1.48 -8.54
C GLN A 163 -20.73 1.02 -9.71
N LEU A 164 -21.19 1.30 -10.92
CA LEU A 164 -20.45 1.03 -12.13
C LEU A 164 -19.42 2.14 -12.34
N LEU A 165 -18.15 1.76 -12.44
CA LEU A 165 -17.08 2.68 -12.81
C LEU A 165 -16.91 2.67 -14.33
N THR A 166 -17.00 3.85 -14.93
CA THR A 166 -16.70 4.07 -16.34
C THR A 166 -15.21 4.43 -16.52
N LYS A 167 -14.70 4.23 -17.73
CA LYS A 167 -13.33 4.62 -18.11
C LYS A 167 -13.14 6.11 -18.00
#